data_f5f23ba7e1f62dfa1f328353af3eed05
#
_entry.id   f5f23ba7e1f62dfa1f328353af3eed05
#
_cell.length_a   1.000
_cell.length_b   1.000
_cell.length_c   1.000
_cell.angle_alpha   90.00
_cell.angle_beta   90.00
_cell.angle_gamma   90.00
#
_symmetry.space_group_name_H-M   'P 1'
#
loop_
_entity.id
_entity.type
_entity.pdbx_description
1 polymer ?
#
loop_
_entity_poly.entity_id
_entity_poly.type
_entity_poly.pdbx_seq_one_letter_code
_entity_poly.pdbx_strand_id
1 'polypeptide(L)'
;MVPLKEAHESGAANWSRERKRAYANDLDDPDTLIAVDRRLNRQKGAKDPAEWLPPNHAYQAEYARAWVAVKLKWGLTADRRELMALRKLLGNQVELPREAPEMNCTAIGQSSKLTLPSTDLKVVCGSKRFCRQMNSCEEARAFLSQCGLNRLDGDMDGVPCEVLCN
;
A
#
# COMPACT_ATOMS: atom_id res chain seq x y z
N MET A 1 7.90 8.28 15.42
CA MET A 1 8.93 8.47 14.38
C MET A 1 8.42 8.16 12.97
N VAL A 2 7.65 7.10 12.72
CA VAL A 2 6.98 6.83 11.42
C VAL A 2 5.81 7.81 11.26
N PRO A 3 5.77 8.64 10.19
CA PRO A 3 4.72 9.64 9.98
C PRO A 3 3.33 9.01 9.81
N LEU A 4 2.28 9.75 10.15
CA LEU A 4 0.90 9.26 10.01
C LEU A 4 0.54 8.88 8.57
N LYS A 5 1.04 9.64 7.58
CA LYS A 5 0.81 9.34 6.17
C LYS A 5 1.51 8.05 5.77
N GLU A 6 2.79 7.92 6.14
CA GLU A 6 3.56 6.70 5.91
C GLU A 6 2.91 5.48 6.58
N ALA A 7 2.48 5.60 7.84
CA ALA A 7 1.77 4.53 8.52
C ALA A 7 0.46 4.15 7.79
N HIS A 8 -0.27 5.14 7.24
CA HIS A 8 -1.48 4.91 6.48
C HIS A 8 -1.21 4.07 5.22
N GLU A 9 -0.19 4.44 4.47
CA GLU A 9 0.26 3.74 3.25
C GLU A 9 0.84 2.35 3.56
N SER A 10 1.43 2.17 4.74
CA SER A 10 1.99 0.90 5.23
C SER A 10 0.99 -0.04 5.93
N GLY A 11 -0.32 0.11 5.69
CA GLY A 11 -1.36 -0.80 6.19
C GLY A 11 -2.31 -0.20 7.22
N ALA A 12 -2.04 0.98 7.79
CA ALA A 12 -2.96 1.62 8.72
C ALA A 12 -4.24 2.17 8.05
N ALA A 13 -4.34 2.15 6.73
CA ALA A 13 -5.55 2.48 5.99
C ALA A 13 -6.77 1.71 6.56
N ASN A 14 -6.57 0.41 6.80
CA ASN A 14 -7.60 -0.54 7.24
C ASN A 14 -7.81 -0.57 8.77
N TRP A 15 -7.12 0.27 9.54
CA TRP A 15 -7.28 0.31 10.99
C TRP A 15 -8.59 0.99 11.41
N SER A 16 -9.15 0.55 12.55
CA SER A 16 -10.26 1.25 13.19
C SER A 16 -9.85 2.68 13.59
N ARG A 17 -10.85 3.54 13.78
CA ARG A 17 -10.63 4.93 14.22
C ARG A 17 -9.89 5.00 15.57
N GLU A 18 -10.23 4.11 16.48
CA GLU A 18 -9.62 3.99 17.81
C GLU A 18 -8.14 3.64 17.70
N ARG A 19 -7.78 2.65 16.84
CA ARG A 19 -6.39 2.25 16.62
C ARG A 19 -5.57 3.36 15.96
N LYS A 20 -6.13 4.08 14.98
CA LYS A 20 -5.50 5.27 14.38
C LYS A 20 -5.24 6.35 15.42
N ARG A 21 -6.19 6.59 16.33
CA ARG A 21 -6.03 7.56 17.42
C ARG A 21 -4.97 7.10 18.43
N ALA A 22 -4.96 5.82 18.81
CA ALA A 22 -3.95 5.26 19.69
C ALA A 22 -2.54 5.42 19.12
N TYR A 23 -2.34 5.12 17.83
CA TYR A 23 -1.07 5.33 17.16
C TYR A 23 -0.62 6.80 17.16
N ALA A 24 -1.53 7.71 16.84
CA ALA A 24 -1.23 9.14 16.78
C ALA A 24 -0.88 9.76 18.15
N ASN A 25 -1.29 9.12 19.24
CA ASN A 25 -1.09 9.59 20.63
C ASN A 25 -0.29 8.58 21.48
N ASP A 26 0.53 7.76 20.87
CA ASP A 26 1.39 6.79 21.57
C ASP A 26 2.56 7.54 22.24
N LEU A 27 2.29 8.05 23.43
CA LEU A 27 3.26 8.78 24.28
C LEU A 27 4.08 7.84 25.19
N ASP A 28 3.66 6.60 25.31
CA ASP A 28 4.31 5.60 26.16
C ASP A 28 5.58 5.05 25.53
N ASP A 29 5.71 5.21 24.20
CA ASP A 29 6.85 4.73 23.43
C ASP A 29 7.69 5.91 22.94
N PRO A 30 8.93 6.08 23.46
CA PRO A 30 9.80 7.16 23.05
C PRO A 30 10.19 7.11 21.57
N ASP A 31 10.10 5.94 20.91
CA ASP A 31 10.40 5.79 19.51
C ASP A 31 9.26 6.24 18.58
N THR A 32 8.03 6.23 19.08
CA THR A 32 6.86 6.65 18.30
C THR A 32 6.79 8.17 18.16
N LEU A 33 6.97 8.92 19.27
CA LEU A 33 6.94 10.38 19.30
C LEU A 33 8.24 10.93 19.87
N ILE A 34 9.10 11.47 19.02
CA ILE A 34 10.39 12.05 19.36
C ILE A 34 10.39 13.55 19.13
N ALA A 35 10.86 14.29 20.12
CA ALA A 35 11.13 15.72 19.97
C ALA A 35 12.33 15.92 19.04
N VAL A 36 12.12 16.60 17.91
CA VAL A 36 13.13 16.85 16.89
C VAL A 36 13.13 18.31 16.47
N ASP A 37 14.24 18.75 15.86
CA ASP A 37 14.32 20.07 15.25
C ASP A 37 13.20 20.28 14.22
N ARG A 38 12.54 21.44 14.31
CA ARG A 38 11.38 21.77 13.47
C ARG A 38 11.69 21.75 11.98
N ARG A 39 12.91 22.20 11.59
CA ARG A 39 13.35 22.26 10.19
C ARG A 39 13.59 20.86 9.66
N LEU A 40 14.26 20.00 10.43
CA LEU A 40 14.50 18.60 10.07
C LEU A 40 13.19 17.82 9.97
N ASN A 41 12.25 18.04 10.89
CA ASN A 41 10.93 17.43 10.83
C ASN A 41 10.15 17.81 9.57
N ARG A 42 10.24 19.10 9.16
CA ARG A 42 9.63 19.55 7.90
C ARG A 42 10.30 18.93 6.67
N GLN A 43 11.62 18.79 6.67
CA GLN A 43 12.36 18.16 5.57
C GLN A 43 12.02 16.68 5.44
N LYS A 44 11.89 15.99 6.59
CA LYS A 44 11.44 14.60 6.64
C LYS A 44 10.03 14.47 6.08
N GLY A 45 9.07 15.25 6.58
CA GLY A 45 7.68 15.18 6.16
C GLY A 45 7.11 13.78 6.32
N ALA A 46 6.54 13.23 5.24
CA ALA A 46 5.99 11.88 5.19
C ALA A 46 6.96 10.81 4.66
N LYS A 47 8.20 11.20 4.35
CA LYS A 47 9.20 10.35 3.70
C LYS A 47 9.65 9.19 4.57
N ASP A 48 9.88 8.04 3.93
CA ASP A 48 10.47 6.85 4.50
C ASP A 48 12.02 6.91 4.53
N PRO A 49 12.71 5.91 5.09
CA PRO A 49 14.18 5.86 5.12
C PRO A 49 14.87 5.72 3.76
N ALA A 50 14.18 5.32 2.70
CA ALA A 50 14.72 5.31 1.35
C ALA A 50 14.72 6.70 0.72
N GLU A 51 13.82 7.58 1.16
CA GLU A 51 13.66 8.93 0.62
C GLU A 51 14.37 9.99 1.47
N TRP A 52 14.48 9.77 2.78
CA TRP A 52 15.10 10.72 3.69
C TRP A 52 15.73 10.05 4.91
N LEU A 53 16.93 10.46 5.24
CA LEU A 53 17.65 10.08 6.45
C LEU A 53 18.11 11.32 7.22
N PRO A 54 18.25 11.25 8.56
CA PRO A 54 18.85 12.32 9.35
C PRO A 54 20.22 12.70 8.83
N PRO A 55 20.57 14.01 8.78
CA PRO A 55 21.91 14.46 8.34
C PRO A 55 23.04 13.96 9.23
N ASN A 56 22.76 13.70 10.49
CA ASN A 56 23.75 13.11 11.41
C ASN A 56 23.90 11.62 11.12
N HIS A 57 24.97 11.25 10.44
CA HIS A 57 25.27 9.86 10.07
C HIS A 57 25.39 8.92 11.28
N ALA A 58 25.92 9.40 12.42
CA ALA A 58 26.02 8.58 13.62
C ALA A 58 24.64 8.18 14.20
N TYR A 59 23.61 9.00 13.95
CA TYR A 59 22.25 8.76 14.41
C TYR A 59 21.43 7.91 13.43
N GLN A 60 21.88 7.71 12.19
CA GLN A 60 21.05 7.01 11.18
C GLN A 60 20.72 5.57 11.55
N ALA A 61 21.65 4.85 12.19
CA ALA A 61 21.41 3.48 12.63
C ALA A 61 20.38 3.42 13.78
N GLU A 62 20.42 4.35 14.71
CA GLU A 62 19.42 4.48 15.79
C GLU A 62 18.05 4.85 15.21
N TYR A 63 18.01 5.84 14.31
CA TYR A 63 16.80 6.21 13.58
C TYR A 63 16.18 5.00 12.88
N ALA A 64 16.98 4.19 12.19
CA ALA A 64 16.50 3.01 11.49
C ALA A 64 15.98 1.93 12.45
N ARG A 65 16.62 1.71 13.62
CA ARG A 65 16.13 0.77 14.64
C ARG A 65 14.77 1.22 15.19
N ALA A 66 14.65 2.48 15.58
CA ALA A 66 13.41 3.04 16.07
C ALA A 66 12.29 2.97 15.02
N TRP A 67 12.62 3.20 13.75
CA TRP A 67 11.67 3.03 12.65
C TRP A 67 11.15 1.60 12.54
N VAL A 68 12.04 0.61 12.56
CA VAL A 68 11.69 -0.81 12.52
C VAL A 68 10.88 -1.21 13.75
N ALA A 69 11.27 -0.77 14.94
CA ALA A 69 10.54 -1.05 16.19
C ALA A 69 9.09 -0.57 16.14
N VAL A 70 8.87 0.67 15.68
CA VAL A 70 7.52 1.24 15.50
C VAL A 70 6.70 0.44 14.49
N LYS A 71 7.28 0.10 13.33
CA LYS A 71 6.56 -0.70 12.32
C LYS A 71 6.20 -2.09 12.84
N LEU A 72 7.09 -2.77 13.55
CA LEU A 72 6.82 -4.07 14.16
C LEU A 72 5.75 -3.98 15.23
N LYS A 73 5.85 -3.02 16.16
CA LYS A 73 4.87 -2.80 17.23
C LYS A 73 3.46 -2.64 16.70
N TRP A 74 3.31 -1.88 15.62
CA TRP A 74 2.02 -1.54 15.06
C TRP A 74 1.57 -2.46 13.91
N GLY A 75 2.40 -3.44 13.51
CA GLY A 75 2.10 -4.37 12.42
C GLY A 75 2.04 -3.68 11.06
N LEU A 76 2.89 -2.67 10.86
CA LEU A 76 3.00 -1.95 9.60
C LEU A 76 3.94 -2.70 8.64
N THR A 77 3.64 -2.63 7.35
CA THR A 77 4.44 -3.21 6.28
C THR A 77 5.58 -2.27 5.86
N ALA A 78 6.52 -2.79 5.10
CA ALA A 78 7.54 -1.99 4.43
C ALA A 78 7.59 -2.37 2.95
N ASP A 79 7.73 -1.38 2.10
CA ASP A 79 7.98 -1.61 0.70
C ASP A 79 9.41 -2.12 0.46
N ARG A 80 9.69 -2.52 -0.79
CA ARG A 80 11.01 -3.07 -1.15
C ARG A 80 12.13 -2.05 -1.02
N ARG A 81 11.89 -0.78 -1.34
CA ARG A 81 12.90 0.29 -1.33
C ARG A 81 13.23 0.66 0.10
N GLU A 82 12.22 0.84 0.94
CA GLU A 82 12.33 1.09 2.37
C GLU A 82 13.12 -0.03 3.06
N LEU A 83 12.74 -1.29 2.81
CA LEU A 83 13.42 -2.46 3.39
C LEU A 83 14.90 -2.52 2.98
N MET A 84 15.23 -2.22 1.74
CA MET A 84 16.62 -2.17 1.28
C MET A 84 17.42 -1.05 1.97
N ALA A 85 16.83 0.14 2.16
CA ALA A 85 17.46 1.24 2.87
C ALA A 85 17.73 0.89 4.35
N LEU A 86 16.74 0.28 5.03
CA LEU A 86 16.89 -0.20 6.40
C LEU A 86 17.98 -1.27 6.53
N ARG A 87 18.03 -2.24 5.61
CA ARG A 87 19.08 -3.27 5.59
C ARG A 87 20.47 -2.72 5.36
N LYS A 88 20.60 -1.67 4.58
CA LYS A 88 21.87 -0.99 4.38
C LYS A 88 22.42 -0.38 5.66
N LEU A 89 21.54 0.09 6.55
CA LEU A 89 21.91 0.74 7.82
C LEU A 89 22.09 -0.26 8.96
N LEU A 90 21.28 -1.32 9.00
CA LEU A 90 21.20 -2.25 10.14
C LEU A 90 21.72 -3.66 9.84
N GLY A 91 22.03 -3.96 8.57
CA GLY A 91 22.39 -5.30 8.12
C GLY A 91 21.19 -6.13 7.66
N ASN A 92 21.45 -7.34 7.15
CA ASN A 92 20.45 -8.18 6.49
C ASN A 92 19.43 -8.85 7.44
N GLN A 93 19.57 -8.66 8.77
CA GLN A 93 18.70 -9.27 9.76
C GLN A 93 17.38 -8.49 10.00
N VAL A 94 17.16 -7.41 9.26
CA VAL A 94 15.91 -6.65 9.35
C VAL A 94 14.81 -7.41 8.62
N GLU A 95 13.82 -7.85 9.40
CA GLU A 95 12.59 -8.46 8.89
C GLU A 95 11.39 -7.60 9.28
N LEU A 96 10.75 -7.02 8.28
CA LEU A 96 9.46 -6.36 8.40
C LEU A 96 8.45 -7.10 7.53
N PRO A 97 7.16 -7.10 7.90
CA PRO A 97 6.11 -7.54 7.00
C PRO A 97 6.25 -6.78 5.68
N ARG A 98 6.27 -7.50 4.58
CA ARG A 98 6.31 -6.89 3.24
C ARG A 98 4.88 -6.59 2.81
N GLU A 99 4.70 -5.49 2.12
CA GLU A 99 3.51 -5.34 1.30
C GLU A 99 3.42 -6.55 0.36
N ALA A 100 2.21 -7.10 0.21
CA ALA A 100 2.00 -8.14 -0.78
C ALA A 100 2.54 -7.61 -2.12
N PRO A 101 3.34 -8.38 -2.85
CA PRO A 101 3.85 -7.93 -4.14
C PRO A 101 2.64 -7.53 -4.98
N GLU A 102 2.64 -6.29 -5.47
CA GLU A 102 1.75 -5.93 -6.57
C GLU A 102 1.96 -7.01 -7.62
N MET A 103 0.91 -7.76 -7.94
CA MET A 103 0.99 -8.81 -8.94
C MET A 103 1.26 -8.16 -10.28
N ASN A 104 2.53 -7.92 -10.55
CA ASN A 104 3.01 -7.56 -11.87
C ASN A 104 2.86 -8.81 -12.73
N CYS A 105 1.83 -8.85 -13.55
CA CYS A 105 1.59 -9.91 -14.53
C CYS A 105 2.67 -9.90 -15.60
N THR A 106 3.89 -10.34 -15.25
CA THR A 106 4.93 -10.70 -16.21
C THR A 106 5.75 -11.84 -15.66
N ALA A 107 5.17 -13.05 -15.69
CA ALA A 107 5.93 -14.29 -15.77
C ALA A 107 5.08 -15.32 -16.51
N ILE A 108 5.33 -15.42 -17.79
CA ILE A 108 4.97 -16.56 -18.64
C ILE A 108 5.73 -17.78 -18.12
N GLY A 109 5.01 -18.85 -17.82
CA GLY A 109 5.59 -20.19 -17.82
C GLY A 109 5.39 -21.01 -16.57
N GLN A 110 4.40 -21.80 -16.58
CA GLN A 110 4.23 -23.24 -16.35
C GLN A 110 3.04 -23.60 -15.46
N SER A 111 2.11 -24.09 -16.16
CA SER A 111 1.07 -25.10 -15.92
C SER A 111 1.03 -25.76 -14.53
N SER A 112 -0.05 -25.47 -13.79
CA SER A 112 -0.77 -26.50 -13.04
C SER A 112 -2.24 -26.12 -12.98
N LYS A 113 -3.01 -27.00 -13.57
CA LYS A 113 -4.42 -26.97 -13.90
C LYS A 113 -5.27 -26.99 -12.61
N LEU A 114 -5.86 -25.85 -12.24
CA LEU A 114 -7.07 -25.82 -11.42
C LEU A 114 -8.16 -25.10 -12.22
N THR A 115 -9.08 -25.90 -12.69
CA THR A 115 -10.23 -25.49 -13.47
C THR A 115 -11.25 -24.86 -12.54
N LEU A 116 -11.41 -23.55 -12.58
CA LEU A 116 -12.61 -22.84 -12.15
C LEU A 116 -13.40 -22.49 -13.41
N PRO A 117 -14.73 -22.62 -13.43
CA PRO A 117 -15.51 -22.39 -14.65
C PRO A 117 -15.51 -20.89 -14.98
N SER A 118 -14.79 -20.53 -16.04
CA SER A 118 -14.91 -19.24 -16.68
C SER A 118 -16.29 -19.19 -17.36
N THR A 119 -17.23 -18.50 -16.79
CA THR A 119 -18.37 -18.00 -17.55
C THR A 119 -17.84 -16.92 -18.49
N ASP A 120 -17.50 -17.31 -19.71
CA ASP A 120 -17.22 -16.39 -20.81
C ASP A 120 -18.49 -15.60 -21.11
N LEU A 121 -18.69 -14.49 -20.42
CA LEU A 121 -19.70 -13.50 -20.78
C LEU A 121 -19.22 -12.82 -22.07
N LYS A 122 -19.69 -13.31 -23.20
CA LYS A 122 -19.50 -12.64 -24.49
C LYS A 122 -20.27 -11.32 -24.47
N VAL A 123 -19.57 -10.23 -24.19
CA VAL A 123 -20.14 -8.88 -24.25
C VAL A 123 -20.01 -8.32 -25.66
N VAL A 124 -21.08 -7.67 -26.14
CA VAL A 124 -21.08 -6.96 -27.42
C VAL A 124 -20.65 -5.52 -27.17
N CYS A 125 -19.43 -5.18 -27.57
CA CYS A 125 -18.90 -3.83 -27.39
C CYS A 125 -19.78 -2.78 -28.09
N GLY A 126 -20.05 -1.69 -27.34
CA GLY A 126 -20.91 -0.60 -27.83
C GLY A 126 -22.39 -0.72 -27.45
N SER A 127 -22.86 -1.88 -26.96
CA SER A 127 -24.25 -2.08 -26.55
C SER A 127 -24.59 -1.36 -25.23
N LYS A 128 -23.63 -1.24 -24.33
CA LYS A 128 -23.74 -0.57 -23.03
C LYS A 128 -22.56 0.38 -22.83
N ARG A 129 -22.79 1.53 -22.19
CA ARG A 129 -21.80 2.58 -22.02
C ARG A 129 -21.74 3.18 -20.59
N PHE A 130 -22.70 2.85 -19.73
CA PHE A 130 -22.83 3.45 -18.40
C PHE A 130 -23.09 2.39 -17.34
N CYS A 131 -22.62 2.58 -16.11
CA CYS A 131 -22.80 1.66 -14.98
C CYS A 131 -24.28 1.27 -14.76
N ARG A 132 -25.19 2.21 -14.89
CA ARG A 132 -26.65 1.96 -14.75
C ARG A 132 -27.24 0.96 -15.75
N GLN A 133 -26.48 0.60 -16.78
CA GLN A 133 -26.89 -0.35 -17.84
C GLN A 133 -26.35 -1.75 -17.57
N MET A 134 -25.43 -1.89 -16.60
CA MET A 134 -24.81 -3.15 -16.22
C MET A 134 -25.72 -3.89 -15.24
N ASN A 135 -25.83 -5.21 -15.40
CA ASN A 135 -26.67 -6.05 -14.54
C ASN A 135 -25.88 -6.73 -13.42
N SER A 136 -24.54 -6.83 -13.55
CA SER A 136 -23.65 -7.41 -12.55
C SER A 136 -22.26 -6.81 -12.63
N CYS A 137 -21.48 -7.01 -11.55
CA CYS A 137 -20.07 -6.60 -11.50
C CYS A 137 -19.22 -7.34 -12.55
N GLU A 138 -19.49 -8.64 -12.78
CA GLU A 138 -18.78 -9.43 -13.80
C GLU A 138 -19.01 -8.85 -15.21
N GLU A 139 -20.23 -8.43 -15.49
CA GLU A 139 -20.56 -7.78 -16.74
C GLU A 139 -19.80 -6.45 -16.89
N ALA A 140 -19.77 -5.62 -15.87
CA ALA A 140 -19.04 -4.35 -15.87
C ALA A 140 -17.52 -4.57 -16.10
N ARG A 141 -16.93 -5.56 -15.44
CA ARG A 141 -15.53 -5.97 -15.63
C ARG A 141 -15.26 -6.49 -17.05
N ALA A 142 -16.18 -7.24 -17.63
CA ALA A 142 -16.07 -7.72 -19.01
C ALA A 142 -16.10 -6.55 -20.01
N PHE A 143 -16.95 -5.56 -19.82
CA PHE A 143 -16.97 -4.36 -20.66
C PHE A 143 -15.71 -3.50 -20.47
N LEU A 144 -15.15 -3.40 -19.26
CA LEU A 144 -13.90 -2.69 -19.02
C LEU A 144 -12.74 -3.39 -19.77
N SER A 145 -12.59 -4.72 -19.57
CA SER A 145 -11.43 -5.48 -20.06
C SER A 145 -11.51 -5.81 -21.56
N GLN A 146 -12.68 -6.24 -22.07
CA GLN A 146 -12.83 -6.68 -23.45
C GLN A 146 -13.13 -5.53 -24.42
N CYS A 147 -13.81 -4.48 -23.93
CA CYS A 147 -14.22 -3.35 -24.77
C CYS A 147 -13.43 -2.07 -24.50
N GLY A 148 -12.52 -2.06 -23.55
CA GLY A 148 -11.71 -0.90 -23.19
C GLY A 148 -12.55 0.28 -22.67
N LEU A 149 -13.67 0.01 -21.98
CA LEU A 149 -14.62 1.04 -21.60
C LEU A 149 -14.21 1.72 -20.29
N ASN A 150 -13.05 2.40 -20.28
CA ASN A 150 -12.42 3.04 -19.10
C ASN A 150 -13.34 4.04 -18.37
N ARG A 151 -14.36 4.55 -19.01
CA ARG A 151 -15.33 5.44 -18.35
C ARG A 151 -16.21 4.76 -17.29
N LEU A 152 -16.20 3.42 -17.20
CA LEU A 152 -16.89 2.66 -16.15
C LEU A 152 -16.10 2.66 -14.84
N ASP A 153 -14.80 2.95 -14.92
CA ASP A 153 -13.84 3.05 -13.82
C ASP A 153 -13.40 4.52 -13.71
N GLY A 154 -14.02 5.25 -12.79
CA GLY A 154 -13.88 6.71 -12.70
C GLY A 154 -12.59 7.17 -12.06
N ASP A 155 -12.01 6.39 -11.18
CA ASP A 155 -10.78 6.68 -10.44
C ASP A 155 -9.58 5.84 -10.91
N MET A 156 -9.82 4.97 -11.90
CA MET A 156 -8.80 4.11 -12.54
C MET A 156 -8.14 3.12 -11.57
N ASP A 157 -8.88 2.62 -10.59
CA ASP A 157 -8.42 1.61 -9.64
C ASP A 157 -8.58 0.17 -10.17
N GLY A 158 -9.18 -0.01 -11.36
CA GLY A 158 -9.44 -1.29 -12.00
C GLY A 158 -10.78 -1.92 -11.60
N VAL A 159 -11.59 -1.24 -10.78
CA VAL A 159 -12.92 -1.69 -10.38
C VAL A 159 -13.99 -0.85 -11.09
N PRO A 160 -14.64 -1.35 -12.13
CA PRO A 160 -15.67 -0.60 -12.81
C PRO A 160 -16.96 -0.56 -11.98
N CYS A 161 -17.65 0.56 -12.02
CA CYS A 161 -18.98 0.69 -11.42
C CYS A 161 -19.00 0.33 -9.92
N GLU A 162 -18.26 1.04 -9.09
CA GLU A 162 -18.07 0.78 -7.64
C GLU A 162 -19.38 0.46 -6.89
N VAL A 163 -20.46 1.17 -7.17
CA VAL A 163 -21.79 0.92 -6.54
C VAL A 163 -22.32 -0.47 -6.85
N LEU A 164 -21.90 -1.08 -7.96
CA LEU A 164 -22.32 -2.40 -8.41
C LEU A 164 -21.29 -3.50 -8.04
N CYS A 165 -20.05 -3.11 -7.84
CA CYS A 165 -18.93 -4.02 -7.58
C CYS A 165 -18.46 -4.07 -6.11
N ASN A 166 -19.10 -3.33 -5.22
CA ASN A 166 -18.85 -3.35 -3.78
C ASN A 166 -19.59 -4.48 -3.07
#